data_7dc1b5b61f127610cf2c91ff48595baf
#
_entry.id   7dc1b5b61f127610cf2c91ff48595baf
#
_cell.length_a   1.000
_cell.length_b   1.000
_cell.length_c   1.000
_cell.angle_alpha   90.00
_cell.angle_beta   90.00
_cell.angle_gamma   90.00
#
_symmetry.space_group_name_H-M   'P 1'
#
loop_
_entity.id
_entity.type
_entity.pdbx_description
1 polymer ?
#
loop_
_entity_poly.entity_id
_entity_poly.type
_entity_poly.pdbx_seq_one_letter_code
_entity_poly.pdbx_strand_id
1 'polypeptide(L)'
;PEEDVRPLLALENIFVDQSFSNKEQAIQFLCGNLGVNGRTEHPFELEEDVWQREEIVTTGVGFGVAIPHTKSQWIRHSSISIARLVKPVDWQSEMGEVELVIMLTLGANEGMNHVKVFSQLARKLVNKNFRQSLFAAQDAQSILTLLETELTF
;
A
#
# COMPACT_ATOMS: atom_id res chain seq x y z
N PRO A 1 -20.68 -20.10 11.33
CA PRO A 1 -20.11 -19.54 10.11
C PRO A 1 -18.60 -19.39 10.24
N GLU A 2 -17.89 -19.75 9.19
CA GLU A 2 -16.47 -19.57 9.16
C GLU A 2 -16.16 -18.07 9.13
N GLU A 3 -15.19 -17.65 9.92
CA GLU A 3 -14.71 -16.28 9.85
C GLU A 3 -13.98 -16.08 8.52
N ASP A 4 -14.34 -15.02 7.81
CA ASP A 4 -13.66 -14.62 6.59
C ASP A 4 -12.37 -13.87 6.99
N VAL A 5 -11.33 -14.65 7.25
CA VAL A 5 -10.02 -14.14 7.63
C VAL A 5 -9.15 -14.03 6.39
N ARG A 6 -8.63 -12.83 6.14
CA ARG A 6 -7.76 -12.59 4.99
C ARG A 6 -6.40 -12.07 5.45
N PRO A 7 -5.31 -12.54 4.82
CA PRO A 7 -3.99 -12.05 5.18
C PRO A 7 -3.81 -10.58 4.78
N LEU A 8 -3.00 -9.86 5.54
CA LEU A 8 -2.62 -8.49 5.22
C LEU A 8 -1.99 -8.40 3.84
N LEU A 9 -1.16 -9.37 3.52
CA LEU A 9 -0.36 -9.42 2.31
C LEU A 9 -0.90 -10.51 1.41
N ALA A 10 -1.31 -10.15 0.20
CA ALA A 10 -1.88 -11.10 -0.75
C ALA A 10 -1.54 -10.69 -2.18
N LEU A 11 -1.36 -11.67 -3.04
CA LEU A 11 -1.00 -11.46 -4.45
C LEU A 11 -2.01 -10.55 -5.17
N GLU A 12 -3.28 -10.67 -4.83
CA GLU A 12 -4.37 -9.89 -5.45
C GLU A 12 -4.26 -8.38 -5.24
N ASN A 13 -3.39 -7.94 -4.33
CA ASN A 13 -3.20 -6.52 -4.01
C ASN A 13 -1.81 -6.00 -4.44
N ILE A 14 -1.08 -6.77 -5.26
CA ILE A 14 0.26 -6.40 -5.69
C ILE A 14 0.28 -6.28 -7.22
N PHE A 15 0.68 -5.11 -7.70
CA PHE A 15 0.68 -4.79 -9.12
C PHE A 15 2.04 -4.27 -9.54
N VAL A 16 2.56 -4.80 -10.66
CA VAL A 16 3.79 -4.31 -11.29
C VAL A 16 3.46 -3.75 -12.67
N ASP A 17 4.39 -3.01 -13.26
CA ASP A 17 4.27 -2.46 -14.61
C ASP A 17 3.02 -1.58 -14.80
N GLN A 18 2.64 -0.85 -13.75
CA GLN A 18 1.50 0.05 -13.80
C GLN A 18 1.90 1.43 -14.33
N SER A 19 0.94 2.11 -14.93
CA SER A 19 1.13 3.46 -15.41
C SER A 19 -0.06 4.32 -14.99
N PHE A 20 0.22 5.40 -14.25
CA PHE A 20 -0.80 6.34 -13.81
C PHE A 20 -0.40 7.76 -14.24
N SER A 21 -1.38 8.58 -14.57
CA SER A 21 -1.13 9.96 -14.97
C SER A 21 -0.79 10.85 -13.78
N ASN A 22 -1.28 10.49 -12.59
CA ASN A 22 -1.13 11.33 -11.40
C ASN A 22 -1.35 10.51 -10.13
N LYS A 23 -1.11 11.14 -9.00
CA LYS A 23 -1.29 10.58 -7.67
C LYS A 23 -2.72 10.10 -7.42
N GLU A 24 -3.71 10.87 -7.90
CA GLU A 24 -5.12 10.56 -7.73
C GLU A 24 -5.48 9.23 -8.37
N GLN A 25 -5.00 8.97 -9.58
CA GLN A 25 -5.26 7.71 -10.27
C GLN A 25 -4.65 6.53 -9.52
N ALA A 26 -3.46 6.70 -8.96
CA ALA A 26 -2.81 5.61 -8.22
C ALA A 26 -3.61 5.24 -6.98
N ILE A 27 -4.02 6.22 -6.18
CA ILE A 27 -4.80 5.99 -4.97
C ILE A 27 -6.18 5.42 -5.31
N GLN A 28 -6.84 5.98 -6.32
CA GLN A 28 -8.14 5.51 -6.78
C GLN A 28 -8.08 4.04 -7.23
N PHE A 29 -7.04 3.69 -7.99
CA PHE A 29 -6.85 2.33 -8.46
C PHE A 29 -6.70 1.36 -7.29
N LEU A 30 -5.85 1.69 -6.32
CA LEU A 30 -5.59 0.79 -5.19
C LEU A 30 -6.82 0.63 -4.28
N CYS A 31 -7.55 1.71 -4.02
CA CYS A 31 -8.79 1.63 -3.25
C CYS A 31 -9.88 0.87 -3.99
N GLY A 32 -10.01 1.12 -5.30
CA GLY A 32 -10.97 0.40 -6.14
C GLY A 32 -10.71 -1.09 -6.18
N ASN A 33 -9.44 -1.47 -6.24
CA ASN A 33 -9.05 -2.89 -6.22
C ASN A 33 -9.47 -3.57 -4.91
N LEU A 34 -9.35 -2.90 -3.78
CA LEU A 34 -9.82 -3.43 -2.51
C LEU A 34 -11.33 -3.67 -2.53
N GLY A 35 -12.07 -2.82 -3.23
CA GLY A 35 -13.50 -3.03 -3.46
C GLY A 35 -13.78 -4.26 -4.31
N VAL A 36 -13.02 -4.44 -5.39
CA VAL A 36 -13.15 -5.60 -6.27
C VAL A 36 -12.88 -6.90 -5.50
N ASN A 37 -11.90 -6.90 -4.61
CA ASN A 37 -11.50 -8.09 -3.84
C ASN A 37 -12.37 -8.32 -2.60
N GLY A 38 -13.35 -7.45 -2.35
CA GLY A 38 -14.22 -7.62 -1.18
C GLY A 38 -13.59 -7.24 0.15
N ARG A 39 -12.46 -6.52 0.13
CA ARG A 39 -11.81 -6.07 1.37
C ARG A 39 -12.42 -4.78 1.90
N THR A 40 -13.19 -4.10 1.08
CA THR A 40 -14.07 -3.01 1.46
C THR A 40 -15.35 -3.09 0.65
N GLU A 41 -16.48 -2.71 1.26
CA GLU A 41 -17.74 -2.55 0.56
C GLU A 41 -17.96 -1.08 0.14
N HIS A 42 -17.07 -0.18 0.57
CA HIS A 42 -17.18 1.26 0.39
C HIS A 42 -15.86 1.86 -0.12
N PRO A 43 -15.46 1.53 -1.38
CA PRO A 43 -14.17 2.00 -1.89
C PRO A 43 -14.05 3.51 -2.00
N PHE A 44 -15.16 4.22 -2.28
CA PHE A 44 -15.12 5.69 -2.38
C PHE A 44 -14.91 6.35 -1.03
N GLU A 45 -15.59 5.86 0.00
CA GLU A 45 -15.44 6.38 1.37
C GLU A 45 -14.06 6.05 1.92
N LEU A 46 -13.54 4.87 1.59
CA LEU A 46 -12.18 4.49 1.94
C LEU A 46 -11.16 5.43 1.29
N GLU A 47 -11.35 5.72 0.01
CA GLU A 47 -10.48 6.64 -0.71
C GLU A 47 -10.49 8.03 -0.06
N GLU A 48 -11.65 8.53 0.35
CA GLU A 48 -11.75 9.80 1.07
C GLU A 48 -10.92 9.79 2.36
N ASP A 49 -10.94 8.69 3.10
CA ASP A 49 -10.13 8.57 4.32
C ASP A 49 -8.64 8.58 4.03
N VAL A 50 -8.21 7.94 2.93
CA VAL A 50 -6.81 8.01 2.49
C VAL A 50 -6.44 9.46 2.15
N TRP A 51 -7.31 10.17 1.43
CA TRP A 51 -7.06 11.57 1.06
C TRP A 51 -7.00 12.49 2.27
N GLN A 52 -7.87 12.30 3.26
CA GLN A 52 -7.84 13.10 4.49
C GLN A 52 -6.48 13.02 5.16
N ARG A 53 -5.88 11.82 5.20
CA ARG A 53 -4.55 11.66 5.76
C ARG A 53 -3.49 12.30 4.85
N GLU A 54 -3.59 12.11 3.56
CA GLU A 54 -2.63 12.60 2.57
C GLU A 54 -2.59 14.13 2.52
N GLU A 55 -3.73 14.79 2.73
CA GLU A 55 -3.84 16.24 2.73
C GLU A 55 -3.18 16.90 3.94
N ILE A 56 -3.05 16.19 5.05
CA ILE A 56 -2.38 16.70 6.25
C ILE A 56 -0.89 16.88 5.96
N VAL A 57 -0.23 15.80 5.55
CA VAL A 57 1.17 15.78 5.13
C VAL A 57 1.29 14.69 4.07
N THR A 58 1.92 15.00 2.96
CA THR A 58 2.13 14.00 1.90
C THR A 58 2.86 12.77 2.45
N THR A 59 2.50 11.60 1.92
CA THR A 59 3.11 10.33 2.32
C THR A 59 4.27 9.91 1.43
N GLY A 60 4.76 10.80 0.55
CA GLY A 60 6.03 10.58 -0.15
C GLY A 60 7.17 10.58 0.84
N VAL A 61 7.95 9.51 0.88
CA VAL A 61 9.02 9.34 1.86
C VAL A 61 10.41 9.44 1.25
N GLY A 62 10.49 9.76 -0.03
CA GLY A 62 11.75 9.82 -0.76
C GLY A 62 12.10 8.48 -1.38
N PHE A 63 13.20 8.47 -2.14
CA PHE A 63 13.70 7.26 -2.79
C PHE A 63 12.71 6.65 -3.80
N GLY A 64 11.78 7.45 -4.30
CA GLY A 64 10.77 6.98 -5.24
C GLY A 64 9.61 6.23 -4.60
N VAL A 65 9.42 6.34 -3.29
CA VAL A 65 8.42 5.58 -2.54
C VAL A 65 7.39 6.51 -1.88
N ALA A 66 6.12 6.12 -1.93
CA ALA A 66 5.06 6.74 -1.14
C ALA A 66 4.32 5.67 -0.34
N ILE A 67 3.86 6.05 0.85
CA ILE A 67 3.14 5.14 1.75
C ILE A 67 1.81 5.78 2.16
N PRO A 68 0.82 5.88 1.23
CA PRO A 68 -0.52 6.33 1.61
C PRO A 68 -1.09 5.36 2.65
N HIS A 69 -1.75 5.89 3.66
CA HIS A 69 -2.28 5.01 4.70
C HIS A 69 -3.46 5.64 5.41
N THR A 70 -4.31 4.80 5.96
CA THR A 70 -5.43 5.24 6.77
C THR A 70 -5.87 4.13 7.70
N LYS A 71 -6.46 4.53 8.84
CA LYS A 71 -7.26 3.66 9.69
C LYS A 71 -8.72 4.05 9.42
N SER A 72 -9.51 3.11 8.92
CA SER A 72 -10.85 3.43 8.40
C SER A 72 -11.89 2.41 8.82
N GLN A 73 -13.08 2.91 9.18
CA GLN A 73 -14.26 2.07 9.42
C GLN A 73 -14.73 1.38 8.13
N TRP A 74 -14.30 1.89 6.97
CA TRP A 74 -14.74 1.39 5.67
C TRP A 74 -13.89 0.23 5.15
N ILE A 75 -12.78 -0.09 5.80
CA ILE A 75 -11.99 -1.28 5.46
C ILE A 75 -12.46 -2.47 6.30
N ARG A 76 -12.84 -3.54 5.62
CA ARG A 76 -13.29 -4.77 6.26
C ARG A 76 -12.12 -5.69 6.61
N HIS A 77 -11.15 -5.77 5.72
CA HIS A 77 -9.93 -6.57 5.88
C HIS A 77 -8.72 -5.68 5.69
N SER A 78 -7.96 -5.47 6.75
CA SER A 78 -6.72 -4.68 6.69
C SER A 78 -5.81 -5.22 5.60
N SER A 79 -5.14 -4.33 4.88
CA SER A 79 -4.44 -4.74 3.66
C SER A 79 -3.19 -3.92 3.42
N ILE A 80 -2.20 -4.58 2.82
CA ILE A 80 -1.04 -3.93 2.21
C ILE A 80 -1.25 -4.01 0.70
N SER A 81 -1.34 -2.86 0.03
CA SER A 81 -1.55 -2.77 -1.41
C SER A 81 -0.32 -2.15 -2.04
N ILE A 82 0.16 -2.72 -3.14
CA ILE A 82 1.41 -2.29 -3.77
C ILE A 82 1.20 -2.06 -5.26
N ALA A 83 1.69 -0.92 -5.75
CA ALA A 83 1.76 -0.66 -7.18
C ALA A 83 3.16 -0.16 -7.52
N ARG A 84 3.85 -0.88 -8.40
CA ARG A 84 5.14 -0.45 -8.95
C ARG A 84 4.91 0.09 -10.35
N LEU A 85 5.43 1.29 -10.61
CA LEU A 85 5.09 2.07 -11.79
C LEU A 85 6.23 2.04 -12.81
N VAL A 86 5.86 2.04 -14.10
CA VAL A 86 6.85 2.11 -15.19
C VAL A 86 7.35 3.54 -15.40
N LYS A 87 6.58 4.55 -14.96
CA LYS A 87 6.94 5.96 -15.05
C LYS A 87 6.75 6.62 -13.70
N PRO A 88 7.67 7.48 -13.27
CA PRO A 88 7.48 8.25 -12.05
C PRO A 88 6.24 9.15 -12.12
N VAL A 89 5.59 9.33 -10.98
CA VAL A 89 4.42 10.17 -10.83
C VAL A 89 4.75 11.28 -9.84
N ASP A 90 4.33 12.50 -10.16
CA ASP A 90 4.42 13.62 -9.23
C ASP A 90 3.50 13.35 -8.04
N TRP A 91 4.09 13.20 -6.86
CA TRP A 91 3.34 12.92 -5.64
C TRP A 91 3.01 14.20 -4.86
N GLN A 92 3.36 15.35 -5.43
CA GLN A 92 3.20 16.65 -4.78
C GLN A 92 3.95 16.70 -3.44
N SER A 93 5.13 16.05 -3.43
CA SER A 93 5.99 15.94 -2.28
C SER A 93 7.34 16.57 -2.57
N GLU A 94 7.91 17.26 -1.59
CA GLU A 94 9.27 17.80 -1.68
C GLU A 94 10.31 16.68 -1.75
N MET A 95 9.92 15.45 -1.38
CA MET A 95 10.81 14.29 -1.39
C MET A 95 11.00 13.70 -2.79
N GLY A 96 10.33 14.22 -3.81
CA GLY A 96 10.51 13.81 -5.19
C GLY A 96 9.39 12.94 -5.73
N GLU A 97 9.58 12.50 -6.98
CA GLU A 97 8.61 11.66 -7.68
C GLU A 97 8.56 10.24 -7.11
N VAL A 98 7.47 9.52 -7.42
CA VAL A 98 7.18 8.20 -6.86
C VAL A 98 7.05 7.17 -7.98
N GLU A 99 7.73 6.04 -7.80
CA GLU A 99 7.66 4.88 -8.70
C GLU A 99 7.12 3.64 -7.97
N LEU A 100 7.02 3.69 -6.64
CA LEU A 100 6.51 2.58 -5.83
C LEU A 100 5.54 3.13 -4.80
N VAL A 101 4.29 2.68 -4.88
CA VAL A 101 3.24 3.06 -3.94
C VAL A 101 2.92 1.85 -3.07
N ILE A 102 3.03 2.02 -1.76
CA ILE A 102 2.67 1.00 -0.78
C ILE A 102 1.56 1.59 0.08
N MET A 103 0.33 1.15 -0.13
CA MET A 103 -0.82 1.66 0.61
C MET A 103 -1.17 0.73 1.75
N LEU A 104 -1.30 1.29 2.94
CA LEU A 104 -1.59 0.55 4.16
C LEU A 104 -2.98 0.96 4.66
N THR A 105 -3.92 0.02 4.65
CA THR A 105 -5.29 0.27 5.12
C THR A 105 -5.57 -0.62 6.32
N LEU A 106 -5.87 0.03 7.44
CA LEU A 106 -6.10 -0.64 8.72
C LEU A 106 -7.57 -0.50 9.11
N GLY A 107 -8.20 -1.62 9.46
CA GLY A 107 -9.58 -1.61 9.95
C GLY A 107 -9.66 -0.95 11.33
N ALA A 108 -10.78 -0.26 11.59
CA ALA A 108 -10.95 0.51 12.83
C ALA A 108 -10.86 -0.37 14.09
N ASN A 109 -11.20 -1.65 13.99
CA ASN A 109 -11.21 -2.59 15.11
C ASN A 109 -10.06 -3.59 15.06
N GLU A 110 -9.09 -3.37 14.18
CA GLU A 110 -7.94 -4.28 14.05
C GLU A 110 -6.94 -4.08 15.17
N GLY A 111 -6.28 -5.18 15.54
CA GLY A 111 -5.37 -5.22 16.66
C GLY A 111 -3.97 -4.69 16.39
N MET A 112 -3.17 -4.71 17.44
CA MET A 112 -1.79 -4.19 17.43
C MET A 112 -0.86 -4.96 16.48
N ASN A 113 -1.17 -6.22 16.15
CA ASN A 113 -0.31 -7.02 15.28
C ASN A 113 -0.19 -6.40 13.88
N HIS A 114 -1.29 -5.88 13.34
CA HIS A 114 -1.27 -5.22 12.02
C HIS A 114 -0.46 -3.93 12.05
N VAL A 115 -0.60 -3.15 13.11
CA VAL A 115 0.19 -1.93 13.31
C VAL A 115 1.69 -2.26 13.37
N LYS A 116 2.05 -3.35 14.06
CA LYS A 116 3.45 -3.80 14.15
C LYS A 116 4.02 -4.17 12.79
N VAL A 117 3.23 -4.87 11.96
CA VAL A 117 3.66 -5.21 10.60
C VAL A 117 3.86 -3.95 9.77
N PHE A 118 2.93 -3.01 9.83
CA PHE A 118 3.04 -1.74 9.10
C PHE A 118 4.28 -0.96 9.53
N SER A 119 4.54 -0.88 10.84
CA SER A 119 5.72 -0.21 11.38
C SER A 119 7.02 -0.89 10.93
N GLN A 120 7.01 -2.22 10.91
CA GLN A 120 8.14 -3.02 10.46
C GLN A 120 8.45 -2.74 8.99
N LEU A 121 7.42 -2.69 8.15
CA LEU A 121 7.58 -2.37 6.73
C LEU A 121 8.17 -0.97 6.55
N ALA A 122 7.64 0.02 7.26
CA ALA A 122 8.15 1.38 7.19
C ALA A 122 9.64 1.45 7.55
N ARG A 123 10.06 0.74 8.61
CA ARG A 123 11.47 0.68 8.99
C ARG A 123 12.34 -0.01 7.95
N LYS A 124 11.85 -1.09 7.34
CA LYS A 124 12.58 -1.79 6.27
C LYS A 124 12.83 -0.89 5.07
N LEU A 125 11.90 -0.01 4.76
CA LEU A 125 12.02 0.90 3.62
C LEU A 125 13.14 1.93 3.78
N VAL A 126 13.66 2.14 4.98
CA VAL A 126 14.86 2.96 5.20
C VAL A 126 16.10 2.28 4.64
N ASN A 127 16.09 0.95 4.55
CA ASN A 127 17.23 0.18 4.08
C ASN A 127 17.30 0.18 2.56
N LYS A 128 18.44 0.61 2.02
CA LYS A 128 18.66 0.71 0.57
C LYS A 128 18.54 -0.65 -0.13
N ASN A 129 19.12 -1.70 0.47
CA ASN A 129 19.09 -3.03 -0.15
C ASN A 129 17.67 -3.57 -0.25
N PHE A 130 16.85 -3.32 0.76
CA PHE A 130 15.44 -3.74 0.75
C PHE A 130 14.69 -3.02 -0.37
N ARG A 131 14.87 -1.68 -0.49
CA ARG A 131 14.24 -0.92 -1.57
C ARG A 131 14.68 -1.42 -2.95
N GLN A 132 15.98 -1.67 -3.12
CA GLN A 132 16.49 -2.18 -4.40
C GLN A 132 15.87 -3.53 -4.74
N SER A 133 15.68 -4.40 -3.76
CA SER A 133 15.04 -5.70 -3.98
C SER A 133 13.59 -5.54 -4.43
N LEU A 134 12.87 -4.58 -3.87
CA LEU A 134 11.49 -4.29 -4.29
C LEU A 134 11.44 -3.78 -5.73
N PHE A 135 12.36 -2.90 -6.11
CA PHE A 135 12.41 -2.37 -7.48
C PHE A 135 12.90 -3.41 -8.49
N ALA A 136 13.75 -4.33 -8.06
CA ALA A 136 14.33 -5.35 -8.94
C ALA A 136 13.47 -6.60 -9.10
N ALA A 137 12.47 -6.80 -8.24
CA ALA A 137 11.60 -7.97 -8.30
C ALA A 137 10.91 -8.06 -9.66
N GLN A 138 10.93 -9.25 -10.27
CA GLN A 138 10.46 -9.44 -11.65
C GLN A 138 8.94 -9.31 -11.79
N ASP A 139 8.20 -9.74 -10.77
CA ASP A 139 6.74 -9.81 -10.85
C ASP A 139 6.11 -9.66 -9.45
N ALA A 140 4.78 -9.67 -9.42
CA ALA A 140 4.03 -9.53 -8.18
C ALA A 140 4.33 -10.67 -7.20
N GLN A 141 4.50 -11.90 -7.69
CA GLN A 141 4.82 -13.05 -6.84
C GLN A 141 6.18 -12.88 -6.16
N SER A 142 7.16 -12.34 -6.88
CA SER A 142 8.49 -12.10 -6.32
C SER A 142 8.44 -11.03 -5.22
N ILE A 143 7.61 -10.00 -5.37
CA ILE A 143 7.39 -9.00 -4.34
C ILE A 143 6.73 -9.64 -3.11
N LEU A 144 5.71 -10.44 -3.33
CA LEU A 144 5.02 -11.14 -2.25
C LEU A 144 6.00 -12.01 -1.45
N THR A 145 6.80 -12.81 -2.13
CA THR A 145 7.78 -13.70 -1.50
C THR A 145 8.81 -12.91 -0.70
N LEU A 146 9.30 -11.80 -1.26
CA LEU A 146 10.24 -10.93 -0.57
C LEU A 146 9.65 -10.40 0.74
N LEU A 147 8.43 -9.90 0.69
CA LEU A 147 7.78 -9.34 1.88
C LEU A 147 7.46 -10.42 2.92
N GLU A 148 7.02 -11.59 2.48
CA GLU A 148 6.79 -12.73 3.38
C GLU A 148 8.07 -13.17 4.09
N THR A 149 9.21 -13.06 3.42
CA THR A 149 10.51 -13.42 3.98
C THR A 149 11.02 -12.35 4.94
N GLU A 150 10.82 -11.08 4.60
CA GLU A 150 11.42 -9.96 5.33
C GLU A 150 10.56 -9.45 6.49
N LEU A 151 9.26 -9.71 6.48
CA LEU A 151 8.33 -9.27 7.53
C LEU A 151 7.93 -10.42 8.42
N THR A 152 7.74 -10.11 9.70
CA THR A 152 7.23 -11.07 10.71
C THR A 152 5.77 -10.74 10.98
N PHE A 153 4.91 -11.70 10.75
CA PHE A 153 3.47 -11.56 10.92
C PHE A 153 2.96 -12.14 12.23
#